data_134dd362c347f293466a570d60a5b820
#
_entry.id   134dd362c347f293466a570d60a5b820
#
_cell.length_a   1.000
_cell.length_b   1.000
_cell.length_c   1.000
_cell.angle_alpha   90.00
_cell.angle_beta   90.00
_cell.angle_gamma   90.00
#
_symmetry.space_group_name_H-M   'P 1'
#
loop_
_entity.id
_entity.type
_entity.pdbx_description
1 polymer ?
#
loop_
_entity_poly.entity_id
_entity_poly.type
_entity_poly.pdbx_seq_one_letter_code
_entity_poly.pdbx_strand_id
1 'polypeptide(L)'
;WSAYDFEDLKFTVHRASFTTGTNGTLTLVNDVLPSKTLVNDPFRFTGSSNVIKVLHTDHHMHADQNNVTISGAKSDVSTTLNGAMTNSQTNLTLTSGTGFEASNLSSRIYLKIGDEIMFGTQSGGAGTTSITSITRAQDGTTATAHANGTTVELYQLNGIPLDQINKTHTSIANQNLDYYTITTTTSADASVSTGGGNAVVATENAQMDGMQTLLPTILHPNTTLSGS
;
A
#
# COMPACT_ATOMS: atom_id res chain seq x y z
N TRP A 1 -25.65 -32.80 -28.67
CA TRP A 1 -24.96 -31.70 -29.38
C TRP A 1 -25.74 -31.46 -30.67
N SER A 2 -26.44 -30.34 -30.79
CA SER A 2 -26.97 -29.82 -32.04
C SER A 2 -26.04 -28.68 -32.49
N ALA A 3 -25.58 -28.75 -33.72
CA ALA A 3 -24.81 -27.65 -34.31
C ALA A 3 -25.73 -26.44 -34.47
N TYR A 4 -25.35 -25.33 -33.91
CA TYR A 4 -25.97 -24.03 -34.21
C TYR A 4 -25.27 -23.45 -35.44
N ASP A 5 -25.92 -23.61 -36.59
CA ASP A 5 -25.37 -23.20 -37.88
C ASP A 5 -25.29 -21.67 -38.10
N PHE A 6 -25.70 -20.88 -37.12
CA PHE A 6 -25.79 -19.42 -37.25
C PHE A 6 -24.92 -18.61 -36.29
N GLU A 7 -24.13 -19.27 -35.43
CA GLU A 7 -23.20 -18.60 -34.52
C GLU A 7 -21.77 -19.01 -34.81
N ASP A 8 -21.07 -18.16 -35.52
CA ASP A 8 -19.63 -18.30 -35.74
C ASP A 8 -18.86 -17.68 -34.58
N LEU A 9 -17.96 -18.46 -33.99
CA LEU A 9 -16.99 -17.94 -33.04
C LEU A 9 -16.01 -17.03 -33.78
N LYS A 10 -16.20 -15.71 -33.69
CA LYS A 10 -15.23 -14.74 -34.23
C LYS A 10 -14.00 -14.71 -33.34
N PHE A 11 -12.88 -15.14 -33.86
CA PHE A 11 -11.59 -14.96 -33.21
C PHE A 11 -10.57 -14.48 -34.25
N THR A 12 -9.65 -13.65 -33.78
CA THR A 12 -8.51 -13.21 -34.59
C THR A 12 -7.29 -14.01 -34.16
N VAL A 13 -6.70 -14.77 -35.10
CA VAL A 13 -5.44 -15.47 -34.84
C VAL A 13 -4.31 -14.61 -35.36
N HIS A 14 -3.49 -14.12 -34.44
CA HIS A 14 -2.22 -13.50 -34.77
C HIS A 14 -1.16 -14.57 -34.75
N ARG A 15 -0.51 -14.77 -35.90
CA ARG A 15 0.59 -15.73 -36.02
C ARG A 15 1.86 -14.98 -36.40
N ALA A 16 2.94 -15.23 -35.69
CA ALA A 16 4.27 -14.79 -36.10
C ALA A 16 4.91 -15.87 -36.94
N SER A 17 5.56 -15.49 -38.06
CA SER A 17 6.41 -16.37 -38.87
C SER A 17 7.86 -15.99 -38.57
N PHE A 18 8.62 -16.93 -38.07
CA PHE A 18 10.03 -16.73 -37.74
C PHE A 18 10.91 -17.38 -38.83
N THR A 19 11.97 -16.69 -39.23
CA THR A 19 13.00 -17.27 -40.08
C THR A 19 13.91 -18.15 -39.22
N THR A 20 13.94 -19.44 -39.49
CA THR A 20 14.79 -20.37 -38.75
C THR A 20 16.27 -20.09 -39.08
N GLY A 21 17.12 -20.06 -38.06
CA GLY A 21 18.56 -19.82 -38.17
C GLY A 21 18.99 -18.37 -37.98
N THR A 22 18.10 -17.48 -37.57
CA THR A 22 18.42 -16.11 -37.17
C THR A 22 17.89 -15.83 -35.77
N ASN A 23 18.66 -15.14 -34.95
CA ASN A 23 18.20 -14.67 -33.66
C ASN A 23 17.31 -13.44 -33.84
N GLY A 24 16.11 -13.49 -33.30
CA GLY A 24 15.20 -12.35 -33.24
C GLY A 24 15.09 -11.80 -31.84
N THR A 25 14.91 -10.50 -31.70
CA THR A 25 14.57 -9.87 -30.44
C THR A 25 13.06 -9.62 -30.39
N LEU A 26 12.38 -10.17 -29.40
CA LEU A 26 10.98 -9.89 -29.14
C LEU A 26 10.91 -8.95 -27.93
N THR A 27 10.41 -7.75 -28.15
CA THR A 27 10.12 -6.82 -27.06
C THR A 27 8.64 -6.95 -26.71
N LEU A 28 8.37 -7.41 -25.51
CA LEU A 28 7.01 -7.44 -24.97
C LEU A 28 6.81 -6.22 -24.10
N VAL A 29 5.73 -5.49 -24.33
CA VAL A 29 5.30 -4.37 -23.52
C VAL A 29 4.04 -4.83 -22.76
N ASN A 30 4.09 -4.73 -21.44
CA ASN A 30 2.96 -5.05 -20.61
C ASN A 30 2.06 -3.82 -20.47
N ASP A 31 0.75 -4.02 -20.57
CA ASP A 31 -0.21 -2.96 -20.25
C ASP A 31 -0.15 -2.65 -18.74
N VAL A 32 -0.27 -1.37 -18.41
CA VAL A 32 -0.38 -0.94 -17.02
C VAL A 32 -1.75 -1.39 -16.52
N LEU A 33 -1.75 -2.21 -15.47
CA LEU A 33 -2.99 -2.59 -14.81
C LEU A 33 -3.63 -1.35 -14.16
N PRO A 34 -4.96 -1.18 -14.28
CA PRO A 34 -5.63 -0.02 -13.73
C PRO A 34 -5.54 -0.04 -12.19
N SER A 35 -5.40 1.15 -11.62
CA SER A 35 -5.52 1.32 -10.17
C SER A 35 -6.95 1.03 -9.74
N LYS A 36 -7.12 0.32 -8.62
CA LYS A 36 -8.41 -0.03 -8.05
C LYS A 36 -8.59 0.61 -6.69
N THR A 37 -9.71 1.31 -6.49
CA THR A 37 -10.13 1.70 -5.15
C THR A 37 -10.64 0.48 -4.42
N LEU A 38 -10.04 0.20 -3.26
CA LEU A 38 -10.38 -0.94 -2.43
C LEU A 38 -11.70 -0.73 -1.68
N VAL A 39 -12.20 -1.78 -1.05
CA VAL A 39 -13.34 -1.68 -0.14
C VAL A 39 -13.03 -0.72 1.00
N ASN A 40 -14.06 -0.17 1.64
CA ASN A 40 -13.87 0.64 2.85
C ASN A 40 -13.13 -0.17 3.93
N ASP A 41 -12.14 0.45 4.55
CA ASP A 41 -11.32 -0.15 5.60
C ASP A 41 -10.71 -1.51 5.20
N PRO A 42 -9.88 -1.56 4.15
CA PRO A 42 -9.44 -2.82 3.56
C PRO A 42 -8.40 -3.57 4.40
N PHE A 43 -7.84 -2.96 5.43
CA PHE A 43 -6.77 -3.56 6.22
C PHE A 43 -7.27 -4.39 7.39
N ARG A 44 -6.55 -5.48 7.65
CA ARG A 44 -6.74 -6.36 8.81
C ARG A 44 -5.40 -6.51 9.51
N PHE A 45 -5.37 -6.20 10.79
CA PHE A 45 -4.18 -6.20 11.62
C PHE A 45 -4.22 -7.35 12.62
N THR A 46 -3.07 -7.92 12.89
CA THR A 46 -2.87 -8.87 13.99
C THR A 46 -1.93 -8.22 15.01
N GLY A 47 -2.32 -8.19 16.26
CA GLY A 47 -1.54 -7.57 17.32
C GLY A 47 -0.13 -8.16 17.42
N SER A 48 0.85 -7.31 17.64
CA SER A 48 2.29 -7.63 17.69
C SER A 48 2.85 -8.21 16.37
N SER A 49 2.11 -8.10 15.28
CA SER A 49 2.55 -8.54 13.95
C SER A 49 2.80 -7.34 13.04
N ASN A 50 3.83 -7.41 12.22
CA ASN A 50 4.13 -6.45 11.16
C ASN A 50 3.56 -6.89 9.80
N VAL A 51 2.73 -7.92 9.78
CA VAL A 51 2.05 -8.40 8.57
C VAL A 51 0.61 -7.89 8.57
N ILE A 52 0.25 -7.19 7.51
CA ILE A 52 -1.09 -6.63 7.30
C ILE A 52 -1.76 -7.40 6.17
N LYS A 53 -2.98 -7.89 6.40
CA LYS A 53 -3.82 -8.43 5.34
C LYS A 53 -4.54 -7.28 4.65
N VAL A 54 -4.47 -7.25 3.32
CA VAL A 54 -5.13 -6.26 2.46
C VAL A 54 -6.25 -6.94 1.70
N LEU A 55 -7.48 -6.51 1.91
CA LEU A 55 -8.63 -7.00 1.15
C LEU A 55 -8.65 -6.32 -0.21
N HIS A 56 -8.48 -7.11 -1.25
CA HIS A 56 -8.46 -6.67 -2.63
C HIS A 56 -9.08 -7.77 -3.48
N THR A 57 -10.39 -7.69 -3.70
CA THR A 57 -11.13 -8.65 -4.53
C THR A 57 -10.75 -8.49 -6.00
N ASP A 58 -10.78 -9.57 -6.74
CA ASP A 58 -10.48 -9.60 -8.19
C ASP A 58 -9.10 -8.99 -8.53
N HIS A 59 -8.10 -9.15 -7.68
CA HIS A 59 -6.74 -8.79 -8.04
C HIS A 59 -6.14 -9.83 -9.00
N HIS A 60 -5.19 -9.38 -9.83
CA HIS A 60 -4.54 -10.22 -10.84
C HIS A 60 -3.16 -10.70 -10.40
N MET A 61 -2.81 -10.49 -9.13
CA MET A 61 -1.48 -10.84 -8.63
C MET A 61 -1.33 -12.35 -8.48
N HIS A 62 -0.23 -12.87 -9.01
CA HIS A 62 0.21 -14.24 -8.87
C HIS A 62 1.36 -14.36 -7.88
N ALA A 63 1.71 -15.57 -7.50
CA ALA A 63 2.82 -15.85 -6.57
C ALA A 63 4.15 -15.23 -7.04
N ASP A 64 4.33 -15.07 -8.35
CA ASP A 64 5.53 -14.50 -8.97
C ASP A 64 5.43 -12.99 -9.22
N GLN A 65 4.27 -12.37 -8.98
CA GLN A 65 4.03 -10.95 -9.13
C GLN A 65 3.94 -10.32 -7.74
N ASN A 66 5.03 -9.74 -7.30
CA ASN A 66 5.18 -9.35 -5.91
C ASN A 66 5.11 -7.84 -5.67
N ASN A 67 4.66 -7.05 -6.65
CA ASN A 67 4.65 -5.60 -6.52
C ASN A 67 3.23 -5.03 -6.53
N VAL A 68 2.90 -4.28 -5.50
CA VAL A 68 1.69 -3.48 -5.43
C VAL A 68 2.01 -2.13 -4.81
N THR A 69 1.51 -1.07 -5.40
CA THR A 69 1.56 0.27 -4.81
C THR A 69 0.24 0.55 -4.11
N ILE A 70 0.31 0.81 -2.82
CA ILE A 70 -0.83 1.23 -2.01
C ILE A 70 -0.72 2.73 -1.75
N SER A 71 -1.83 3.43 -1.86
CA SER A 71 -1.96 4.86 -1.56
C SER A 71 -3.33 5.17 -0.95
N GLY A 72 -3.47 6.35 -0.38
CA GLY A 72 -4.74 6.83 0.15
C GLY A 72 -5.17 6.22 1.49
N ALA A 73 -4.37 5.35 2.09
CA ALA A 73 -4.60 4.93 3.47
C ALA A 73 -4.44 6.11 4.43
N LYS A 74 -5.40 6.32 5.31
CA LYS A 74 -5.40 7.41 6.28
C LYS A 74 -6.08 6.99 7.58
N SER A 75 -5.77 7.74 8.64
CA SER A 75 -6.57 7.77 9.85
C SER A 75 -7.64 8.84 9.70
N ASP A 76 -8.84 8.61 10.25
CA ASP A 76 -9.90 9.61 10.32
C ASP A 76 -9.81 10.47 11.58
N VAL A 77 -8.76 10.29 12.39
CA VAL A 77 -8.54 11.03 13.62
C VAL A 77 -7.80 12.32 13.33
N SER A 78 -8.40 13.44 13.68
CA SER A 78 -7.81 14.76 13.59
C SER A 78 -8.23 15.67 14.73
N THR A 79 -7.41 16.66 15.03
CA THR A 79 -7.64 17.74 15.99
C THR A 79 -6.94 19.00 15.52
N THR A 80 -6.73 19.97 16.39
CA THR A 80 -5.95 21.17 16.10
C THR A 80 -4.85 21.39 17.13
N LEU A 81 -3.84 22.18 16.76
CA LEU A 81 -2.81 22.65 17.68
C LEU A 81 -3.44 23.60 18.74
N ASN A 82 -3.09 23.37 19.99
CA ASN A 82 -3.35 24.30 21.09
C ASN A 82 -2.05 25.06 21.42
N GLY A 83 -1.86 26.18 20.76
CA GLY A 83 -0.63 26.98 20.76
C GLY A 83 0.13 26.85 19.43
N ALA A 84 0.85 27.92 19.07
CA ALA A 84 1.70 27.90 17.89
C ALA A 84 2.96 27.06 18.13
N MET A 85 3.50 26.46 17.06
CA MET A 85 4.69 25.64 17.10
C MET A 85 5.76 26.23 16.17
N THR A 86 6.96 26.49 16.68
CA THR A 86 8.08 26.94 15.86
C THR A 86 8.69 25.79 15.08
N ASN A 87 9.51 26.07 14.07
CA ASN A 87 10.18 25.06 13.26
C ASN A 87 11.22 24.20 14.01
N SER A 88 11.65 24.62 15.19
CA SER A 88 12.62 23.92 16.04
C SER A 88 12.03 23.35 17.33
N GLN A 89 10.75 23.56 17.57
CA GLN A 89 10.11 23.11 18.80
C GLN A 89 9.92 21.60 18.80
N THR A 90 10.18 20.96 19.93
CA THR A 90 10.15 19.49 20.11
C THR A 90 9.01 19.00 21.00
N ASN A 91 8.05 19.87 21.29
CA ASN A 91 6.83 19.53 22.02
C ASN A 91 5.65 20.27 21.39
N LEU A 92 4.47 19.73 21.55
CA LEU A 92 3.21 20.37 21.17
C LEU A 92 2.09 19.97 22.11
N THR A 93 1.02 20.76 22.08
CA THR A 93 -0.22 20.44 22.78
C THR A 93 -1.35 20.37 21.75
N LEU A 94 -2.17 19.35 21.86
CA LEU A 94 -3.39 19.17 21.06
C LEU A 94 -4.57 19.84 21.74
N THR A 95 -5.53 20.33 20.99
CA THR A 95 -6.81 20.82 21.52
C THR A 95 -7.63 19.68 22.11
N SER A 96 -7.58 18.50 21.49
CA SER A 96 -8.18 17.27 21.99
C SER A 96 -7.24 16.10 21.76
N GLY A 97 -7.08 15.24 22.73
CA GLY A 97 -6.34 13.98 22.61
C GLY A 97 -7.22 12.79 22.22
N THR A 98 -8.53 13.01 22.03
CA THR A 98 -9.45 11.92 21.70
C THR A 98 -9.07 11.22 20.41
N GLY A 99 -8.86 9.91 20.46
CA GLY A 99 -8.42 9.09 19.33
C GLY A 99 -6.92 9.19 19.03
N PHE A 100 -6.19 10.14 19.63
CA PHE A 100 -4.74 10.21 19.52
C PHE A 100 -4.11 9.27 20.56
N GLU A 101 -3.64 8.15 20.10
CA GLU A 101 -3.03 7.13 20.95
C GLU A 101 -1.67 6.75 20.38
N ALA A 102 -0.64 6.85 21.23
CA ALA A 102 0.68 6.36 20.90
C ALA A 102 0.65 4.83 20.79
N SER A 103 1.55 4.29 19.99
CA SER A 103 1.73 2.85 19.89
C SER A 103 2.05 2.26 21.26
N ASN A 104 1.31 1.22 21.65
CA ASN A 104 1.54 0.47 22.88
C ASN A 104 2.90 -0.23 22.91
N LEU A 105 3.45 -0.52 21.71
CA LEU A 105 4.71 -1.22 21.56
C LEU A 105 5.92 -0.30 21.60
N SER A 106 5.75 0.99 21.24
CA SER A 106 6.89 1.91 21.11
C SER A 106 6.70 3.24 21.82
N SER A 107 5.51 3.53 22.37
CA SER A 107 5.10 4.83 22.93
C SER A 107 5.21 5.99 21.92
N ARG A 108 5.38 5.70 20.64
CA ARG A 108 5.47 6.69 19.56
C ARG A 108 4.09 7.01 19.02
N ILE A 109 3.91 8.27 18.67
CA ILE A 109 2.75 8.76 17.95
C ILE A 109 3.24 9.52 16.72
N TYR A 110 2.71 9.17 15.55
CA TYR A 110 3.04 9.82 14.28
C TYR A 110 1.94 10.82 13.94
N LEU A 111 2.33 12.01 13.57
CA LEU A 111 1.45 13.15 13.31
C LEU A 111 1.79 13.77 11.97
N LYS A 112 0.79 14.36 11.33
CA LYS A 112 0.94 15.22 10.17
C LYS A 112 0.31 16.57 10.45
N ILE A 113 1.05 17.65 10.19
CA ILE A 113 0.59 19.04 10.35
C ILE A 113 0.93 19.79 9.06
N GLY A 114 -0.10 20.12 8.26
CA GLY A 114 0.13 20.59 6.90
C GLY A 114 0.86 19.53 6.07
N ASP A 115 2.00 19.86 5.51
CA ASP A 115 2.82 18.93 4.75
C ASP A 115 3.92 18.25 5.57
N GLU A 116 4.06 18.64 6.85
CA GLU A 116 5.10 18.08 7.69
C GLU A 116 4.64 16.82 8.43
N ILE A 117 5.46 15.78 8.37
CA ILE A 117 5.33 14.55 9.12
C ILE A 117 6.33 14.55 10.27
N MET A 118 5.90 14.16 11.44
CA MET A 118 6.71 14.08 12.65
C MET A 118 6.27 12.93 13.53
N PHE A 119 7.12 12.51 14.44
CA PHE A 119 6.70 11.62 15.52
C PHE A 119 7.17 12.15 16.86
N GLY A 120 6.43 11.83 17.88
CA GLY A 120 6.76 12.20 19.27
C GLY A 120 6.42 11.07 20.23
N THR A 121 6.55 11.38 21.51
CA THR A 121 6.15 10.49 22.61
C THR A 121 4.93 11.10 23.28
N GLN A 122 3.89 10.31 23.43
CA GLN A 122 2.71 10.67 24.22
C GLN A 122 2.86 10.08 25.61
N SER A 123 3.02 10.92 26.61
CA SER A 123 3.15 10.51 28.01
C SER A 123 1.81 10.74 28.73
N GLY A 124 1.22 9.71 29.33
CA GLY A 124 -0.04 9.83 30.06
C GLY A 124 -1.19 8.98 29.55
N GLY A 125 -0.96 8.17 28.53
CA GLY A 125 -1.96 7.25 27.98
C GLY A 125 -2.91 7.88 26.96
N ALA A 126 -3.89 7.11 26.57
CA ALA A 126 -4.91 7.49 25.59
C ALA A 126 -5.62 8.81 25.97
N GLY A 127 -5.82 9.67 24.97
CA GLY A 127 -6.51 10.94 25.17
C GLY A 127 -5.66 12.08 25.74
N THR A 128 -4.38 11.85 26.04
CA THR A 128 -3.47 12.91 26.48
C THR A 128 -3.19 13.89 25.35
N THR A 129 -3.25 15.18 25.66
CA THR A 129 -3.04 16.26 24.68
C THR A 129 -1.57 16.65 24.49
N SER A 130 -0.68 16.29 25.42
CA SER A 130 0.73 16.66 25.37
C SER A 130 1.56 15.64 24.62
N ILE A 131 2.27 16.09 23.58
CA ILE A 131 3.24 15.30 22.82
C ILE A 131 4.62 15.91 23.02
N THR A 132 5.58 15.09 23.39
CA THR A 132 6.96 15.50 23.73
C THR A 132 7.98 14.74 22.91
N SER A 133 9.25 15.14 23.00
CA SER A 133 10.36 14.49 22.30
C SER A 133 10.11 14.35 20.79
N ILE A 134 9.54 15.39 20.19
CA ILE A 134 9.17 15.38 18.78
C ILE A 134 10.42 15.41 17.92
N THR A 135 10.49 14.43 17.01
CA THR A 135 11.42 14.42 15.89
C THR A 135 10.66 14.92 14.66
N ARG A 136 11.14 16.04 14.12
CA ARG A 136 10.55 16.80 13.02
C ARG A 136 10.99 16.28 11.66
N ALA A 137 10.30 16.69 10.60
CA ALA A 137 10.70 16.50 9.21
C ALA A 137 10.95 15.02 8.85
N GLN A 138 10.02 14.16 9.18
CA GLN A 138 10.08 12.74 8.82
C GLN A 138 9.63 12.53 7.38
N ASP A 139 9.92 11.36 6.84
CA ASP A 139 9.52 10.93 5.50
C ASP A 139 9.83 11.96 4.39
N GLY A 140 11.01 12.59 4.48
CA GLY A 140 11.48 13.58 3.49
C GLY A 140 10.75 14.93 3.53
N THR A 141 9.92 15.19 4.55
CA THR A 141 9.25 16.48 4.74
C THR A 141 10.19 17.53 5.35
N THR A 142 9.74 18.78 5.44
CA THR A 142 10.53 19.87 5.98
C THR A 142 9.87 20.45 7.24
N ALA A 143 10.68 20.70 8.28
CA ALA A 143 10.20 21.34 9.51
C ALA A 143 9.80 22.79 9.25
N THR A 144 8.54 23.12 9.53
CA THR A 144 7.97 24.46 9.35
C THR A 144 7.32 24.94 10.64
N ALA A 145 7.08 26.25 10.76
CA ALA A 145 6.30 26.78 11.85
C ALA A 145 4.79 26.54 11.58
N HIS A 146 4.06 26.18 12.61
CA HIS A 146 2.62 25.95 12.55
C HIS A 146 1.89 26.92 13.49
N ALA A 147 0.85 27.57 12.99
CA ALA A 147 0.04 28.49 13.77
C ALA A 147 -0.84 27.75 14.78
N ASN A 148 -1.25 28.45 15.84
CA ASN A 148 -2.32 27.93 16.71
C ASN A 148 -3.59 27.63 15.89
N GLY A 149 -4.24 26.52 16.19
CA GLY A 149 -5.45 26.08 15.50
C GLY A 149 -5.20 25.34 14.17
N THR A 150 -3.94 25.17 13.74
CA THR A 150 -3.62 24.35 12.58
C THR A 150 -4.06 22.91 12.81
N THR A 151 -4.65 22.28 11.80
CA THR A 151 -5.10 20.87 11.85
C THR A 151 -3.90 19.95 12.07
N VAL A 152 -4.07 19.02 12.99
CA VAL A 152 -3.18 17.91 13.29
C VAL A 152 -3.89 16.62 12.95
N GLU A 153 -3.32 15.81 12.07
CA GLU A 153 -3.84 14.51 11.68
C GLU A 153 -3.00 13.40 12.34
N LEU A 154 -3.66 12.35 12.79
CA LEU A 154 -2.96 11.14 13.23
C LEU A 154 -2.40 10.42 11.99
N TYR A 155 -1.07 10.30 11.90
CA TYR A 155 -0.37 9.74 10.75
C TYR A 155 0.06 8.28 10.98
N GLN A 156 -0.84 7.50 11.56
CA GLN A 156 -0.66 6.05 11.81
C GLN A 156 -1.98 5.31 11.83
N LEU A 157 -1.93 4.02 11.55
CA LEU A 157 -3.02 3.07 11.75
C LEU A 157 -2.55 1.97 12.70
N ASN A 158 -3.23 1.85 13.83
CA ASN A 158 -2.94 0.80 14.82
C ASN A 158 -1.43 0.73 15.19
N GLY A 159 -0.81 1.89 15.42
CA GLY A 159 0.60 2.04 15.74
C GLY A 159 1.57 1.99 14.56
N ILE A 160 1.11 1.65 13.36
CA ILE A 160 1.94 1.58 12.15
C ILE A 160 1.88 2.91 11.41
N PRO A 161 3.02 3.58 11.14
CA PRO A 161 3.06 4.83 10.38
C PRO A 161 2.52 4.64 8.95
N LEU A 162 1.84 5.64 8.42
CA LEU A 162 1.18 5.57 7.12
C LEU A 162 2.16 5.48 5.92
N ASP A 163 3.37 5.99 6.05
CA ASP A 163 4.44 5.84 5.05
C ASP A 163 4.86 4.39 4.84
N GLN A 164 4.69 3.53 5.85
CA GLN A 164 4.96 2.10 5.74
C GLN A 164 3.83 1.34 5.03
N ILE A 165 2.66 1.95 4.90
CA ILE A 165 1.49 1.38 4.22
C ILE A 165 1.35 1.99 2.82
N ASN A 166 1.40 3.33 2.72
CA ASN A 166 1.27 4.09 1.47
C ASN A 166 2.59 4.11 0.69
N LYS A 167 2.94 2.98 0.11
CA LYS A 167 4.16 2.83 -0.69
C LYS A 167 4.04 1.68 -1.67
N THR A 168 5.06 1.50 -2.49
CA THR A 168 5.23 0.29 -3.27
C THR A 168 5.78 -0.83 -2.38
N HIS A 169 5.02 -1.90 -2.28
CA HIS A 169 5.41 -3.14 -1.61
C HIS A 169 5.97 -4.09 -2.67
N THR A 170 7.24 -4.42 -2.54
CA THR A 170 7.97 -5.29 -3.48
C THR A 170 7.94 -6.76 -3.10
N SER A 171 7.32 -7.09 -1.98
CA SER A 171 7.12 -8.46 -1.51
C SER A 171 5.74 -8.57 -0.88
N ILE A 172 4.87 -9.29 -1.54
CA ILE A 172 3.56 -9.68 -1.02
C ILE A 172 3.52 -11.19 -0.81
N ALA A 173 2.69 -11.65 0.09
CA ALA A 173 2.57 -13.07 0.42
C ALA A 173 1.11 -13.45 0.67
N ASN A 174 0.84 -14.74 0.84
CA ASN A 174 -0.47 -15.29 1.18
C ASN A 174 -1.59 -14.76 0.26
N GLN A 175 -1.31 -14.71 -1.05
CA GLN A 175 -2.30 -14.28 -2.04
C GLN A 175 -3.40 -15.34 -2.17
N ASN A 176 -4.64 -14.87 -2.27
CA ASN A 176 -5.77 -15.63 -2.79
C ASN A 176 -6.64 -14.66 -3.62
N LEU A 177 -7.80 -15.08 -4.09
CA LEU A 177 -8.66 -14.26 -4.95
C LEU A 177 -9.14 -12.94 -4.30
N ASP A 178 -9.13 -12.85 -2.98
CA ASP A 178 -9.77 -11.75 -2.25
C ASP A 178 -8.80 -10.91 -1.41
N TYR A 179 -7.58 -11.39 -1.20
CA TYR A 179 -6.60 -10.69 -0.38
C TYR A 179 -5.17 -11.14 -0.63
N TYR A 180 -4.25 -10.34 -0.15
CA TYR A 180 -2.83 -10.64 0.02
C TYR A 180 -2.32 -10.03 1.33
N THR A 181 -1.08 -10.32 1.69
CA THR A 181 -0.44 -9.69 2.84
C THR A 181 0.75 -8.85 2.39
N ILE A 182 0.93 -7.71 3.08
CA ILE A 182 2.10 -6.83 2.99
C ILE A 182 2.83 -6.86 4.32
N THR A 183 4.11 -6.51 4.30
CA THR A 183 4.94 -6.46 5.50
C THR A 183 5.45 -5.05 5.74
N THR A 184 5.30 -4.58 6.97
CA THR A 184 5.82 -3.29 7.45
C THR A 184 7.04 -3.52 8.35
N THR A 185 7.73 -2.46 8.75
CA THR A 185 8.83 -2.55 9.74
C THR A 185 8.31 -2.42 11.18
N THR A 186 7.18 -1.75 11.36
CA THR A 186 6.52 -1.57 12.66
C THR A 186 5.41 -2.59 12.82
N SER A 187 5.28 -3.17 14.01
CA SER A 187 4.20 -4.10 14.35
C SER A 187 2.93 -3.36 14.79
N ALA A 188 1.79 -3.95 14.51
CA ALA A 188 0.49 -3.46 14.93
C ALA A 188 0.28 -3.61 16.44
N ASP A 189 -0.37 -2.64 17.07
CA ASP A 189 -0.63 -2.63 18.52
C ASP A 189 -1.63 -3.70 18.94
N ALA A 190 -2.65 -3.92 18.14
CA ALA A 190 -3.75 -4.82 18.46
C ALA A 190 -4.27 -5.55 17.23
N SER A 191 -5.04 -6.62 17.46
CA SER A 191 -5.80 -7.26 16.39
C SER A 191 -7.04 -6.43 16.07
N VAL A 192 -7.08 -5.87 14.87
CA VAL A 192 -8.18 -5.01 14.40
C VAL A 192 -8.59 -5.45 13.00
N SER A 193 -9.88 -5.57 12.78
CA SER A 193 -10.46 -6.04 11.52
C SER A 193 -10.87 -4.92 10.55
N THR A 194 -10.50 -3.67 10.84
CA THR A 194 -10.84 -2.49 10.02
C THR A 194 -9.70 -1.50 10.02
N GLY A 195 -9.56 -0.71 8.97
CA GLY A 195 -8.62 0.39 8.90
C GLY A 195 -8.27 0.78 7.48
N GLY A 196 -7.87 2.03 7.30
CA GLY A 196 -7.41 2.60 6.05
C GLY A 196 -8.36 3.61 5.43
N GLY A 197 -9.65 3.59 5.81
CA GLY A 197 -10.67 4.47 5.24
C GLY A 197 -11.15 4.04 3.86
N ASN A 198 -11.87 4.94 3.19
CA ASN A 198 -12.58 4.67 1.94
C ASN A 198 -11.83 5.11 0.66
N ALA A 199 -10.64 5.66 0.81
CA ALA A 199 -9.86 6.22 -0.28
C ALA A 199 -8.61 5.39 -0.63
N VAL A 200 -8.50 4.18 -0.11
CA VAL A 200 -7.35 3.31 -0.37
C VAL A 200 -7.39 2.82 -1.80
N VAL A 201 -6.30 3.07 -2.52
CA VAL A 201 -6.09 2.64 -3.90
C VAL A 201 -4.93 1.68 -3.96
N ALA A 202 -5.13 0.56 -4.65
CA ALA A 202 -4.08 -0.37 -5.00
C ALA A 202 -3.80 -0.32 -6.50
N THR A 203 -2.52 -0.22 -6.87
CA THR A 203 -2.05 -0.32 -8.25
C THR A 203 -1.16 -1.55 -8.34
N GLU A 204 -1.57 -2.52 -9.12
CA GLU A 204 -0.79 -3.72 -9.37
C GLU A 204 0.33 -3.41 -10.36
N ASN A 205 1.55 -3.74 -9.99
CA ASN A 205 2.70 -3.60 -10.87
C ASN A 205 3.01 -4.99 -11.43
N ALA A 206 2.52 -5.28 -12.62
CA ALA A 206 2.76 -6.56 -13.27
C ALA A 206 4.24 -6.74 -13.61
N GLN A 207 4.82 -7.84 -13.18
CA GLN A 207 6.16 -8.27 -13.60
C GLN A 207 6.03 -9.34 -14.69
N MET A 208 6.88 -9.23 -15.71
CA MET A 208 6.85 -10.16 -16.82
C MET A 208 7.61 -11.47 -16.59
N ASP A 209 8.31 -11.61 -15.46
CA ASP A 209 9.15 -12.77 -15.19
C ASP A 209 8.38 -14.11 -15.19
N GLY A 210 7.15 -14.12 -14.69
CA GLY A 210 6.28 -15.30 -14.76
C GLY A 210 5.72 -15.59 -16.15
N MET A 211 5.66 -14.59 -17.02
CA MET A 211 5.16 -14.74 -18.40
C MET A 211 6.17 -15.44 -19.31
N GLN A 212 7.44 -15.38 -19.01
CA GLN A 212 8.48 -16.07 -19.81
C GLN A 212 8.28 -17.58 -19.83
N THR A 213 7.76 -18.15 -18.76
CA THR A 213 7.48 -19.59 -18.67
C THR A 213 6.19 -19.98 -19.38
N LEU A 214 5.22 -19.07 -19.48
CA LEU A 214 3.92 -19.31 -20.10
C LEU A 214 3.91 -19.04 -21.61
N LEU A 215 4.76 -18.12 -22.09
CA LEU A 215 4.85 -17.76 -23.49
C LEU A 215 5.08 -18.97 -24.42
N PRO A 216 5.99 -19.89 -24.14
CA PRO A 216 6.16 -21.10 -24.97
C PRO A 216 4.90 -21.97 -25.01
N THR A 217 4.21 -22.08 -23.90
CA THR A 217 3.00 -22.88 -23.79
C THR A 217 1.81 -22.27 -24.52
N ILE A 218 1.67 -20.94 -24.46
CA ILE A 218 0.56 -20.21 -25.09
C ILE A 218 0.78 -20.07 -26.59
N LEU A 219 2.01 -19.70 -27.02
CA LEU A 219 2.30 -19.40 -28.44
C LEU A 219 2.58 -20.64 -29.23
N HIS A 220 3.19 -21.66 -28.66
CA HIS A 220 3.64 -22.86 -29.35
C HIS A 220 3.65 -24.07 -28.40
N PRO A 221 2.50 -24.71 -28.16
CA PRO A 221 2.45 -25.87 -27.26
C PRO A 221 3.37 -27.03 -27.72
N ASN A 222 3.80 -27.04 -29.00
CA ASN A 222 4.66 -28.07 -29.56
C ASN A 222 5.99 -27.51 -30.10
N THR A 223 6.33 -26.28 -29.85
CA THR A 223 7.58 -25.68 -30.36
C THR A 223 8.41 -25.23 -29.16
N THR A 224 9.56 -25.81 -29.00
CA THR A 224 10.55 -25.35 -28.05
C THR A 224 11.09 -24.01 -28.55
N LEU A 225 10.80 -22.90 -27.88
CA LEU A 225 11.57 -21.68 -28.03
C LEU A 225 12.91 -21.94 -27.36
N SER A 226 13.87 -22.51 -28.06
CA SER A 226 15.23 -22.59 -27.56
C SER A 226 15.82 -21.19 -27.61
N GLY A 227 15.81 -20.51 -26.50
CA GLY A 227 16.67 -19.35 -26.27
C GLY A 227 18.10 -19.86 -26.18
N SER A 228 18.93 -19.45 -27.08
CA SER A 228 20.38 -19.50 -26.96
C SER A 228 20.89 -18.10 -26.68
#